data_cdd5eca1b663b30bce188ce8ee008564
#
_entry.id   cdd5eca1b663b30bce188ce8ee008564
#
_cell.length_a   1.000
_cell.length_b   1.000
_cell.length_c   1.000
_cell.angle_alpha   90.00
_cell.angle_beta   90.00
_cell.angle_gamma   90.00
#
_symmetry.space_group_name_H-M   'P 1'
#
loop_
_entity.id
_entity.type
_entity.pdbx_description
1 polymer ?
#
loop_
_entity_poly.entity_id
_entity_poly.type
_entity_poly.pdbx_seq_one_letter_code
_entity_poly.pdbx_strand_id
1 'polypeptide(L)'
;MKFYRAGRKLGPMDQSSTSQNRRSRRSPVFLAATVEVAGVPQPVKLRNLSEEGALIEGDRLPLEGTTTFFQRNKLRLKSRVVWVLGTYAGVAFARPLRSDEVLRNVPQPRQRQNADFRRPGLACRPLTDHERQMVEKWMVSSPMGSPGD
;
A
#
# COMPACT_ATOMS: atom_id res chain seq x y z
N MET A 1 -5.51 -42.04 -45.76
CA MET A 1 -5.49 -40.67 -45.20
C MET A 1 -5.35 -40.75 -43.71
N LYS A 2 -4.24 -40.32 -43.20
CA LYS A 2 -3.96 -40.33 -41.76
C LYS A 2 -4.30 -38.96 -41.19
N PHE A 3 -5.34 -38.90 -40.37
CA PHE A 3 -5.67 -37.71 -39.61
C PHE A 3 -4.78 -37.67 -38.38
N TYR A 4 -3.81 -36.75 -38.36
CA TYR A 4 -3.07 -36.46 -37.16
C TYR A 4 -3.94 -35.61 -36.24
N ARG A 5 -4.48 -36.23 -35.22
CA ARG A 5 -5.09 -35.54 -34.11
C ARG A 5 -3.95 -34.96 -33.27
N ALA A 6 -3.59 -33.72 -33.50
CA ALA A 6 -2.74 -32.96 -32.64
C ALA A 6 -3.50 -32.74 -31.31
N GLY A 7 -3.24 -33.58 -30.32
CA GLY A 7 -3.68 -33.33 -28.96
C GLY A 7 -2.99 -32.07 -28.45
N ARG A 8 -3.71 -30.97 -28.40
CA ARG A 8 -3.24 -29.81 -27.67
C ARG A 8 -3.27 -30.19 -26.18
N LYS A 9 -2.11 -30.48 -25.65
CA LYS A 9 -1.90 -30.45 -24.23
C LYS A 9 -2.09 -29.00 -23.79
N LEU A 10 -3.24 -28.71 -23.18
CA LEU A 10 -3.41 -27.52 -22.38
C LEU A 10 -2.49 -27.68 -21.19
N GLY A 11 -1.34 -27.06 -21.26
CA GLY A 11 -0.46 -26.90 -20.11
C GLY A 11 -1.18 -26.09 -19.03
N PRO A 12 -0.84 -26.30 -17.77
CA PRO A 12 -1.42 -25.51 -16.69
C PRO A 12 -1.18 -24.02 -17.02
N MET A 13 -2.25 -23.25 -17.04
CA MET A 13 -2.15 -21.79 -17.12
C MET A 13 -1.41 -21.32 -15.87
N ASP A 14 -0.17 -21.01 -16.07
CA ASP A 14 0.68 -20.41 -15.05
C ASP A 14 0.22 -18.97 -14.85
N GLN A 15 -0.61 -18.77 -13.84
CA GLN A 15 -1.14 -17.46 -13.48
C GLN A 15 -0.10 -16.58 -12.74
N SER A 16 1.12 -17.02 -12.68
CA SER A 16 2.18 -16.35 -11.90
C SER A 16 2.90 -15.23 -12.63
N SER A 17 2.60 -14.98 -13.91
CA SER A 17 3.40 -14.06 -14.72
C SER A 17 2.98 -12.58 -14.69
N THR A 18 1.88 -12.23 -14.01
CA THR A 18 1.43 -10.82 -13.97
C THR A 18 2.09 -9.94 -12.89
N SER A 19 2.83 -10.53 -11.97
CA SER A 19 3.45 -9.76 -10.87
C SER A 19 4.91 -9.38 -11.11
N GLN A 20 5.59 -9.99 -12.07
CA GLN A 20 7.05 -9.82 -12.25
C GLN A 20 7.48 -8.66 -13.15
N ASN A 21 6.56 -7.99 -13.84
CA ASN A 21 6.93 -6.91 -14.76
C ASN A 21 6.94 -5.50 -14.10
N ARG A 22 6.89 -5.44 -12.76
CA ARG A 22 6.96 -4.19 -12.02
C ARG A 22 8.40 -3.88 -11.64
N ARG A 23 9.10 -3.18 -12.53
CA ARG A 23 10.51 -2.81 -12.33
C ARG A 23 10.72 -1.76 -11.25
N SER A 24 9.70 -0.99 -10.89
CA SER A 24 9.83 0.10 -9.93
C SER A 24 9.02 -0.12 -8.66
N ARG A 25 9.64 0.25 -7.53
CA ARG A 25 9.01 0.21 -6.21
C ARG A 25 7.91 1.27 -6.13
N ARG A 26 6.72 0.86 -5.72
CA ARG A 26 5.59 1.75 -5.48
C ARG A 26 5.54 2.13 -4.01
N SER A 27 5.39 3.41 -3.75
CA SER A 27 5.18 3.93 -2.40
C SER A 27 3.72 4.32 -2.22
N PRO A 28 2.99 3.74 -1.26
CA PRO A 28 1.61 4.13 -0.96
C PRO A 28 1.62 5.55 -0.37
N VAL A 29 0.78 6.40 -0.92
CA VAL A 29 0.69 7.81 -0.53
C VAL A 29 -0.76 8.28 -0.56
N PHE A 30 -1.07 9.29 0.27
CA PHE A 30 -2.37 9.93 0.30
C PHE A 30 -2.16 11.44 0.18
N LEU A 31 -1.94 11.91 -1.02
CA LEU A 31 -1.48 13.24 -1.27
C LEU A 31 -2.35 13.93 -2.31
N ALA A 32 -2.52 15.23 -2.17
CA ALA A 32 -3.20 16.03 -3.19
C ALA A 32 -2.29 16.17 -4.43
N ALA A 33 -2.90 15.98 -5.59
CA ALA A 33 -2.29 16.20 -6.89
C ALA A 33 -3.34 16.79 -7.85
N THR A 34 -2.93 17.16 -9.02
CA THR A 34 -3.82 17.69 -10.06
C THR A 34 -3.54 16.97 -11.37
N VAL A 35 -4.60 16.67 -12.10
CA VAL A 35 -4.51 16.12 -13.45
C VAL A 35 -5.31 17.01 -14.39
N GLU A 36 -4.76 17.29 -15.55
CA GLU A 36 -5.41 18.11 -16.54
C GLU A 36 -6.39 17.27 -17.38
N VAL A 37 -7.67 17.63 -17.37
CA VAL A 37 -8.71 16.99 -18.16
C VAL A 37 -9.23 17.99 -19.17
N ALA A 38 -9.03 17.73 -20.45
CA ALA A 38 -9.42 18.66 -21.55
C ALA A 38 -8.91 20.11 -21.32
N GLY A 39 -7.69 20.25 -20.85
CA GLY A 39 -7.09 21.56 -20.55
C GLY A 39 -7.50 22.18 -19.20
N VAL A 40 -8.37 21.52 -18.44
CA VAL A 40 -8.82 22.00 -17.13
C VAL A 40 -8.17 21.20 -16.01
N PRO A 41 -7.49 21.86 -15.06
CA PRO A 41 -6.89 21.17 -13.92
C PRO A 41 -7.99 20.61 -12.99
N GLN A 42 -7.96 19.31 -12.75
CA GLN A 42 -8.87 18.62 -11.84
C GLN A 42 -8.09 18.12 -10.62
N PRO A 43 -8.57 18.41 -9.42
CA PRO A 43 -7.95 17.91 -8.21
C PRO A 43 -8.17 16.41 -8.07
N VAL A 44 -7.12 15.68 -7.77
CA VAL A 44 -7.12 14.23 -7.55
C VAL A 44 -6.31 13.87 -6.31
N LYS A 45 -6.59 12.70 -5.76
CA LYS A 45 -5.82 12.13 -4.68
C LYS A 45 -4.78 11.16 -5.27
N LEU A 46 -3.53 11.41 -4.96
CA LEU A 46 -2.46 10.49 -5.31
C LEU A 46 -2.44 9.35 -4.29
N ARG A 47 -2.67 8.14 -4.75
CA ARG A 47 -2.71 6.91 -3.92
C ARG A 47 -1.40 6.16 -3.94
N ASN A 48 -0.69 6.22 -5.04
CA ASN A 48 0.57 5.52 -5.21
C ASN A 48 1.42 6.27 -6.23
N LEU A 49 2.73 6.30 -5.99
CA LEU A 49 3.70 6.94 -6.88
C LEU A 49 4.89 6.00 -7.11
N SER A 50 5.31 5.91 -8.35
CA SER A 50 6.50 5.20 -8.77
C SER A 50 7.30 6.05 -9.76
N GLU A 51 8.46 5.58 -10.14
CA GLU A 51 9.27 6.26 -11.15
C GLU A 51 8.59 6.30 -12.52
N GLU A 52 7.79 5.31 -12.86
CA GLU A 52 7.17 5.14 -14.17
C GLU A 52 5.73 5.67 -14.24
N GLY A 53 5.06 5.88 -13.10
CA GLY A 53 3.67 6.28 -13.09
C GLY A 53 3.07 6.49 -11.72
N ALA A 54 1.77 6.77 -11.70
CA ALA A 54 1.01 7.01 -10.49
C ALA A 54 -0.37 6.34 -10.53
N LEU A 55 -0.88 6.04 -9.34
CA LEU A 55 -2.28 5.70 -9.12
C LEU A 55 -2.98 6.91 -8.51
N ILE A 56 -3.99 7.39 -9.20
CA ILE A 56 -4.78 8.55 -8.78
C ILE A 56 -6.24 8.16 -8.53
N GLU A 57 -6.88 8.92 -7.67
CA GLU A 57 -8.31 8.82 -7.37
C GLU A 57 -8.96 10.18 -7.50
N GLY A 58 -10.09 10.25 -8.19
CA GLY A 58 -10.84 11.48 -8.38
C GLY A 58 -12.22 11.23 -8.97
N ASP A 59 -13.09 12.22 -8.86
CA ASP A 59 -14.46 12.13 -9.38
C ASP A 59 -14.52 12.36 -10.90
N ARG A 60 -13.60 13.16 -11.42
CA ARG A 60 -13.48 13.46 -12.86
C ARG A 60 -12.10 13.08 -13.33
N LEU A 61 -11.99 11.91 -13.90
CA LEU A 61 -10.77 11.37 -14.46
C LEU A 61 -10.77 11.47 -15.98
N PRO A 62 -9.60 11.71 -16.61
CA PRO A 62 -9.50 11.63 -18.07
C PRO A 62 -9.73 10.21 -18.54
N LEU A 63 -10.23 10.06 -19.77
CA LEU A 63 -10.47 8.75 -20.37
C LEU A 63 -9.18 7.97 -20.55
N GLU A 64 -9.30 6.65 -20.55
CA GLU A 64 -8.20 5.75 -20.88
C GLU A 64 -7.58 6.09 -22.24
N GLY A 65 -6.27 6.05 -22.33
CA GLY A 65 -5.51 6.39 -23.53
C GLY A 65 -5.27 7.89 -23.72
N THR A 66 -5.91 8.74 -22.95
CA THR A 66 -5.76 10.21 -23.05
C THR A 66 -4.40 10.65 -22.52
N THR A 67 -3.76 11.56 -23.27
CA THR A 67 -2.58 12.28 -22.78
C THR A 67 -3.00 13.41 -21.87
N THR A 68 -2.41 13.49 -20.71
CA THR A 68 -2.70 14.49 -19.69
C THR A 68 -1.41 15.01 -19.04
N PHE A 69 -1.54 16.03 -18.21
CA PHE A 69 -0.45 16.50 -17.37
C PHE A 69 -0.76 16.20 -15.91
N PHE A 70 0.12 15.42 -15.31
CA PHE A 70 0.11 15.21 -13.86
C PHE A 70 0.91 16.32 -13.20
N GLN A 71 0.33 17.00 -12.24
CA GLN A 71 0.97 18.09 -11.52
C GLN A 71 0.89 17.87 -10.01
N ARG A 72 2.02 18.08 -9.36
CA ARG A 72 2.11 18.10 -7.91
C ARG A 72 3.26 18.99 -7.45
N ASN A 73 2.95 19.95 -6.57
CA ASN A 73 3.94 20.95 -6.14
C ASN A 73 4.61 21.64 -7.36
N LYS A 74 5.91 21.54 -7.45
CA LYS A 74 6.70 22.07 -8.58
C LYS A 74 6.88 21.04 -9.72
N LEU A 75 6.36 19.83 -9.55
CA LEU A 75 6.49 18.75 -10.54
C LEU A 75 5.31 18.82 -11.51
N ARG A 76 5.60 18.96 -12.78
CA ARG A 76 4.62 18.83 -13.88
C ARG A 76 5.16 17.82 -14.91
N LEU A 77 4.39 16.78 -15.15
CA LEU A 77 4.77 15.67 -16.01
C LEU A 77 3.70 15.40 -17.05
N LYS A 78 4.15 15.28 -18.29
CA LYS A 78 3.31 14.71 -19.33
C LYS A 78 3.10 13.24 -19.02
N SER A 79 1.85 12.81 -19.00
CA SER A 79 1.45 11.46 -18.65
C SER A 79 0.33 10.96 -19.55
N ARG A 80 0.16 9.65 -19.60
CA ARG A 80 -0.92 9.00 -20.33
C ARG A 80 -1.72 8.16 -19.37
N VAL A 81 -3.04 8.23 -19.49
CA VAL A 81 -3.95 7.36 -18.75
C VAL A 81 -3.89 5.97 -19.33
N VAL A 82 -3.47 4.99 -18.55
CA VAL A 82 -3.33 3.59 -18.98
C VAL A 82 -4.62 2.82 -18.80
N TRP A 83 -5.32 3.10 -17.70
CA TRP A 83 -6.60 2.49 -17.36
C TRP A 83 -7.40 3.38 -16.43
N VAL A 84 -8.72 3.23 -16.44
CA VAL A 84 -9.66 3.88 -15.53
C VAL A 84 -10.60 2.82 -14.99
N LEU A 85 -10.81 2.80 -13.68
CA LEU A 85 -11.74 1.92 -13.01
C LEU A 85 -12.47 2.66 -11.89
N GLY A 86 -13.74 3.02 -12.13
CA GLY A 86 -14.52 3.81 -11.18
C GLY A 86 -13.88 5.18 -10.93
N THR A 87 -13.53 5.45 -9.68
CA THR A 87 -12.86 6.68 -9.25
C THR A 87 -11.33 6.59 -9.29
N TYR A 88 -10.76 5.48 -9.75
CA TYR A 88 -9.33 5.24 -9.82
C TYR A 88 -8.83 5.26 -11.26
N ALA A 89 -7.65 5.80 -11.47
CA ALA A 89 -6.95 5.71 -12.74
C ALA A 89 -5.46 5.47 -12.55
N GLY A 90 -4.90 4.65 -13.43
CA GLY A 90 -3.46 4.48 -13.57
C GLY A 90 -2.92 5.40 -14.66
N VAL A 91 -1.94 6.22 -14.31
CA VAL A 91 -1.25 7.09 -15.27
C VAL A 91 0.21 6.66 -15.40
N ALA A 92 0.69 6.59 -16.62
CA ALA A 92 2.09 6.36 -16.94
C ALA A 92 2.75 7.68 -17.33
N PHE A 93 3.92 7.96 -16.83
CA PHE A 93 4.68 9.16 -17.13
C PHE A 93 5.41 9.02 -18.47
N ALA A 94 5.45 10.09 -19.25
CA ALA A 94 6.19 10.11 -20.53
C ALA A 94 7.72 10.01 -20.32
N ARG A 95 8.20 10.46 -19.16
CA ARG A 95 9.56 10.24 -18.71
C ARG A 95 9.56 9.65 -17.31
N PRO A 96 10.48 8.74 -16.99
CA PRO A 96 10.58 8.24 -15.63
C PRO A 96 11.02 9.36 -14.68
N LEU A 97 10.46 9.34 -13.48
CA LEU A 97 10.91 10.18 -12.38
C LEU A 97 12.24 9.66 -11.84
N ARG A 98 13.09 10.57 -11.41
CA ARG A 98 14.27 10.17 -10.64
C ARG A 98 13.85 9.76 -9.23
N SER A 99 14.57 8.81 -8.66
CA SER A 99 14.26 8.32 -7.31
C SER A 99 14.19 9.43 -6.25
N ASP A 100 15.03 10.44 -6.37
CA ASP A 100 15.03 11.63 -5.51
C ASP A 100 13.77 12.53 -5.73
N GLU A 101 13.25 12.62 -6.95
CA GLU A 101 11.99 13.31 -7.23
C GLU A 101 10.80 12.56 -6.60
N VAL A 102 10.80 11.23 -6.69
CA VAL A 102 9.80 10.40 -6.01
C VAL A 102 9.86 10.60 -4.50
N LEU A 103 11.04 10.54 -3.92
CA LEU A 103 11.26 10.71 -2.47
C LEU A 103 10.84 12.10 -1.96
N ARG A 104 11.05 13.14 -2.73
CA ARG A 104 10.61 14.51 -2.37
C ARG A 104 9.09 14.67 -2.41
N ASN A 105 8.41 13.92 -3.26
CA ASN A 105 6.98 13.99 -3.43
C ASN A 105 6.20 12.94 -2.62
N VAL A 106 6.89 11.96 -2.06
CA VAL A 106 6.36 10.95 -1.15
C VAL A 106 6.83 11.32 0.25
N PRO A 107 5.92 11.60 1.22
CA PRO A 107 6.32 11.68 2.61
C PRO A 107 6.97 10.35 2.95
N GLN A 108 8.24 10.37 3.30
CA GLN A 108 8.84 9.19 3.90
C GLN A 108 7.99 8.83 5.11
N PRO A 109 7.53 7.57 5.24
CA PRO A 109 7.02 7.13 6.50
C PRO A 109 8.13 7.49 7.50
N ARG A 110 7.83 8.40 8.42
CA ARG A 110 8.70 8.63 9.56
C ARG A 110 9.02 7.24 10.04
N GLN A 111 10.27 6.81 9.87
CA GLN A 111 10.71 5.64 10.58
C GLN A 111 10.25 5.94 12.00
N ARG A 112 9.22 5.22 12.43
CA ARG A 112 8.99 5.11 13.85
C ARG A 112 10.34 4.61 14.31
N GLN A 113 11.18 5.53 14.75
CA GLN A 113 12.24 5.16 15.64
C GLN A 113 11.49 4.26 16.59
N ASN A 114 11.89 3.01 16.65
CA ASN A 114 11.56 2.17 17.76
C ASN A 114 12.17 2.93 18.95
N ALA A 115 11.56 4.06 19.29
CA ALA A 115 11.58 4.56 20.61
C ALA A 115 11.08 3.35 21.36
N ASP A 116 11.99 2.69 22.04
CA ASP A 116 11.69 1.70 23.03
C ASP A 116 10.42 2.18 23.71
N PHE A 117 9.28 1.71 23.20
CA PHE A 117 8.00 1.93 23.86
C PHE A 117 8.02 0.98 25.05
N ARG A 118 8.96 1.23 25.95
CA ARG A 118 8.80 0.89 27.35
C ARG A 118 7.56 1.65 27.76
N ARG A 119 6.43 0.98 27.70
CA ARG A 119 5.21 1.49 28.27
C ARG A 119 5.58 1.95 29.67
N PRO A 120 5.48 3.24 30.03
CA PRO A 120 5.70 3.68 31.39
C PRO A 120 4.69 2.92 32.25
N GLY A 121 5.13 2.05 33.12
CA GLY A 121 4.26 1.25 33.98
C GLY A 121 4.46 -0.27 33.91
N LEU A 122 5.19 -0.80 32.91
CA LEU A 122 5.61 -2.21 32.91
C LEU A 122 7.12 -2.33 33.13
N ALA A 123 7.67 -1.51 34.02
CA ALA A 123 8.90 -1.89 34.66
C ALA A 123 8.55 -3.11 35.51
N CYS A 124 8.98 -4.29 35.06
CA CYS A 124 8.92 -5.50 35.86
C CYS A 124 9.86 -5.31 37.04
N ARG A 125 9.41 -4.57 38.04
CA ARG A 125 10.05 -4.64 39.36
C ARG A 125 9.75 -6.02 39.91
N PRO A 126 10.72 -6.70 40.51
CA PRO A 126 10.46 -7.94 41.21
C PRO A 126 9.37 -7.70 42.26
N LEU A 127 8.41 -8.63 42.31
CA LEU A 127 7.36 -8.59 43.31
C LEU A 127 8.02 -8.57 44.72
N THR A 128 7.56 -7.67 45.55
CA THR A 128 7.95 -7.67 46.96
C THR A 128 7.43 -8.93 47.65
N ASP A 129 8.06 -9.34 48.76
CA ASP A 129 7.64 -10.56 49.46
C ASP A 129 6.17 -10.49 49.93
N HIS A 130 5.69 -9.30 50.26
CA HIS A 130 4.29 -9.07 50.59
C HIS A 130 3.37 -9.29 49.34
N GLU A 131 3.76 -8.83 48.19
CA GLU A 131 3.00 -9.03 46.95
C GLU A 131 3.00 -10.51 46.52
N ARG A 132 4.09 -11.23 46.74
CA ARG A 132 4.16 -12.69 46.53
C ARG A 132 3.18 -13.45 47.40
N GLN A 133 3.13 -13.12 48.69
CA GLN A 133 2.20 -13.72 49.65
C GLN A 133 0.74 -13.44 49.26
N MET A 134 0.44 -12.25 48.78
CA MET A 134 -0.89 -11.90 48.32
C MET A 134 -1.31 -12.74 47.07
N VAL A 135 -0.42 -12.90 46.10
CA VAL A 135 -0.67 -13.72 44.92
C VAL A 135 -0.85 -15.20 45.27
N GLU A 136 -0.01 -15.71 46.20
CA GLU A 136 -0.08 -17.09 46.65
C GLU A 136 -1.37 -17.36 47.43
N LYS A 137 -1.77 -16.43 48.29
CA LYS A 137 -3.05 -16.49 48.99
C LYS A 137 -4.23 -16.44 48.01
N TRP A 138 -4.11 -15.69 46.94
CA TRP A 138 -5.17 -15.58 45.91
C TRP A 138 -5.31 -16.87 45.09
N MET A 139 -4.19 -17.52 44.74
CA MET A 139 -4.20 -18.80 44.05
C MET A 139 -4.76 -19.93 44.87
N VAL A 140 -4.54 -19.94 46.16
CA VAL A 140 -5.05 -20.97 47.09
C VAL A 140 -6.52 -20.74 47.46
N SER A 141 -6.97 -19.49 47.38
CA SER A 141 -8.34 -19.10 47.76
C SER A 141 -9.37 -19.13 46.65
N SER A 142 -8.99 -19.49 45.45
CA SER A 142 -9.94 -19.70 44.37
C SER A 142 -10.60 -21.08 44.51
N PRO A 143 -11.86 -21.18 44.95
CA PRO A 143 -12.57 -22.46 44.87
C PRO A 143 -12.69 -22.84 43.42
N MET A 144 -12.03 -23.92 43.04
CA MET A 144 -12.36 -24.59 41.77
C MET A 144 -13.85 -24.98 41.91
N GLY A 145 -14.70 -24.22 41.22
CA GLY A 145 -16.07 -24.64 40.96
C GLY A 145 -15.99 -25.95 40.24
N SER A 146 -16.40 -27.02 40.91
CA SER A 146 -16.63 -28.30 40.28
C SER A 146 -17.59 -28.07 39.12
N PRO A 147 -17.34 -28.60 37.91
CA PRO A 147 -18.38 -28.69 36.93
C PRO A 147 -19.45 -29.62 37.50
N GLY A 148 -20.54 -29.01 37.92
CA GLY A 148 -21.76 -29.75 38.29
C GLY A 148 -22.26 -30.51 37.06
N ASP A 149 -22.73 -31.71 37.31
CA ASP A 149 -23.45 -32.55 36.40
C ASP A 149 -24.51 -31.82 35.56
#